data_52f0c8370501742507987df10a1a3da6
#
_entry.id   52f0c8370501742507987df10a1a3da6
#
_cell.length_a   1.000
_cell.length_b   1.000
_cell.length_c   1.000
_cell.angle_alpha   90.00
_cell.angle_beta   90.00
_cell.angle_gamma   90.00
#
_symmetry.space_group_name_H-M   'P 1'
#
loop_
_entity.id
_entity.type
_entity.pdbx_description
1 polymer ?
#
loop_
_entity_poly.entity_id
_entity_poly.type
_entity_poly.pdbx_seq_one_letter_code
_entity_poly.pdbx_strand_id
1 'polypeptide(L)'
;MKPILKLYRGYANEQELIVMGHVFKPTRTKDYDFKKKNFKNAGSVISMFRIKTHANADVYLEYGTKKIHTKTLKDGYFKFCVPLLEHEVRYGWIDYQVSIIHENKTIVTEESYIRPQKGNLGIISDIDDTFLVSYSLNPIKKLYILLFKNVDSRKVFKDVVPHYQALSAAGRNTIGEENAFFYVSSSEWNLYRFIERFTAIHKLPKAVLLLKDIKTSLTDFFSTGRGSHNHKFDKIKHI
;
A
#
# COMPACT_ATOMS: atom_id res chain seq x y z
N MET A 1 -5.97 -5.12 -24.99
CA MET A 1 -5.50 -5.63 -23.66
C MET A 1 -5.98 -4.66 -22.61
N LYS A 2 -6.56 -5.13 -21.50
CA LYS A 2 -7.16 -4.28 -20.46
C LYS A 2 -6.08 -3.63 -19.58
N PRO A 3 -6.21 -2.34 -19.21
CA PRO A 3 -5.38 -1.72 -18.19
C PRO A 3 -5.62 -2.38 -16.83
N ILE A 4 -4.66 -2.22 -15.93
CA ILE A 4 -4.71 -2.77 -14.58
C ILE A 4 -4.96 -1.60 -13.63
N LEU A 5 -6.10 -1.62 -12.95
CA LEU A 5 -6.38 -0.72 -11.84
C LEU A 5 -5.94 -1.40 -10.55
N LYS A 6 -5.01 -0.79 -9.82
CA LYS A 6 -4.50 -1.28 -8.55
C LYS A 6 -4.84 -0.28 -7.46
N LEU A 7 -5.57 -0.75 -6.46
CA LEU A 7 -5.89 0.02 -5.27
C LEU A 7 -4.94 -0.31 -4.13
N TYR A 8 -4.82 0.62 -3.21
CA TYR A 8 -4.11 0.50 -1.96
C TYR A 8 -5.06 0.77 -0.81
N ARG A 9 -4.84 0.15 0.34
CA ARG A 9 -5.66 0.42 1.53
C ARG A 9 -5.68 1.91 1.83
N GLY A 10 -6.89 2.46 1.90
CA GLY A 10 -7.13 3.86 2.22
C GLY A 10 -7.25 4.08 3.73
N TYR A 11 -7.48 5.32 4.09
CA TYR A 11 -7.79 5.71 5.47
C TYR A 11 -8.68 6.94 5.49
N ALA A 12 -9.36 7.12 6.61
CA ALA A 12 -10.07 8.35 6.90
C ALA A 12 -9.53 8.95 8.18
N ASN A 13 -9.36 10.26 8.19
CA ASN A 13 -9.16 11.06 9.40
C ASN A 13 -10.50 11.70 9.85
N GLU A 14 -10.47 12.73 10.69
CA GLU A 14 -11.70 13.40 11.16
C GLU A 14 -12.42 14.19 10.05
N GLN A 15 -11.74 14.56 8.98
CA GLN A 15 -12.22 15.50 7.97
C GLN A 15 -12.50 14.83 6.63
N GLU A 16 -11.64 13.91 6.21
CA GLU A 16 -11.66 13.37 4.85
C GLU A 16 -11.32 11.89 4.76
N LEU A 17 -11.84 11.26 3.71
CA LEU A 17 -11.45 9.94 3.22
C LEU A 17 -10.33 10.09 2.20
N ILE A 18 -9.25 9.35 2.40
CA ILE A 18 -8.12 9.27 1.48
C ILE A 18 -8.10 7.88 0.81
N VAL A 19 -8.26 7.87 -0.50
CA VAL A 19 -8.18 6.68 -1.34
C VAL A 19 -7.08 6.88 -2.38
N MET A 20 -6.28 5.86 -2.63
CA MET A 20 -5.13 5.96 -3.53
C MET A 20 -4.90 4.68 -4.33
N GLY A 21 -4.27 4.84 -5.48
CA GLY A 21 -3.97 3.72 -6.36
C GLY A 21 -3.11 4.10 -7.56
N HIS A 22 -2.93 3.12 -8.45
CA HIS A 22 -2.27 3.31 -9.74
C HIS A 22 -3.08 2.67 -10.87
N VAL A 23 -3.00 3.27 -12.04
CA VAL A 23 -3.43 2.65 -13.28
C VAL A 23 -2.19 2.30 -14.13
N PHE A 24 -2.10 1.05 -14.57
CA PHE A 24 -1.02 0.56 -15.41
C PHE A 24 -1.52 0.22 -16.79
N LYS A 25 -0.68 0.48 -17.80
CA LYS A 25 -0.95 0.00 -19.16
C LYS A 25 -0.91 -1.52 -19.19
N PRO A 26 -1.69 -2.15 -20.07
CA PRO A 26 -1.63 -3.59 -20.24
C PRO A 26 -0.21 -4.01 -20.63
N THR A 27 0.36 -4.94 -19.91
CA THR A 27 1.64 -5.55 -20.24
C THR A 27 1.42 -7.00 -20.64
N ARG A 28 2.20 -7.50 -21.60
CA ARG A 28 2.19 -8.93 -22.00
C ARG A 28 2.81 -9.85 -20.93
N THR A 29 3.20 -9.31 -19.79
CA THR A 29 3.70 -10.10 -18.66
C THR A 29 2.53 -10.88 -18.06
N LYS A 30 2.72 -12.20 -17.96
CA LYS A 30 1.77 -13.11 -17.32
C LYS A 30 1.34 -12.53 -15.97
N ASP A 31 0.05 -12.59 -15.69
CA ASP A 31 -0.52 -12.24 -14.40
C ASP A 31 0.37 -12.76 -13.27
N TYR A 32 0.73 -11.86 -12.37
CA TYR A 32 1.48 -12.20 -11.18
C TYR A 32 0.61 -13.09 -10.29
N ASP A 33 0.62 -14.38 -10.58
CA ASP A 33 0.06 -15.37 -9.69
C ASP A 33 1.02 -15.57 -8.49
N PHE A 34 0.88 -14.70 -7.49
CA PHE A 34 1.57 -14.82 -6.22
C PHE A 34 1.23 -16.12 -5.44
N LYS A 35 0.31 -16.95 -5.94
CA LYS A 35 -0.02 -18.26 -5.37
C LYS A 35 1.01 -19.33 -5.69
N LYS A 36 1.86 -19.14 -6.69
CA LYS A 36 2.92 -20.10 -7.00
C LYS A 36 4.15 -19.87 -6.14
N LYS A 37 4.53 -20.88 -5.37
CA LYS A 37 5.67 -20.96 -4.42
C LYS A 37 7.07 -20.61 -4.97
N ASN A 38 7.22 -20.20 -6.22
CA ASN A 38 8.52 -20.01 -6.87
C ASN A 38 8.86 -18.53 -7.08
N PHE A 39 9.14 -17.81 -6.00
CA PHE A 39 9.88 -16.53 -6.05
C PHE A 39 11.37 -16.70 -6.40
N LYS A 40 11.78 -17.84 -6.92
CA LYS A 40 13.19 -18.18 -7.18
C LYS A 40 13.78 -17.54 -8.44
N ASN A 41 13.02 -16.75 -9.22
CA ASN A 41 13.53 -16.21 -10.47
C ASN A 41 13.79 -14.71 -10.42
N ALA A 42 15.05 -14.31 -10.62
CA ALA A 42 15.46 -12.91 -10.79
C ALA A 42 14.59 -12.15 -11.82
N GLY A 43 14.02 -12.85 -12.81
CA GLY A 43 13.07 -12.30 -13.77
C GLY A 43 11.79 -11.74 -13.15
N SER A 44 11.30 -12.31 -12.06
CA SER A 44 10.10 -11.80 -11.36
C SER A 44 10.35 -10.46 -10.68
N VAL A 45 11.54 -10.26 -10.14
CA VAL A 45 11.95 -8.98 -9.53
C VAL A 45 12.10 -7.90 -10.59
N ILE A 46 12.78 -8.22 -11.68
CA ILE A 46 12.97 -7.29 -12.80
C ILE A 46 11.62 -6.84 -13.37
N SER A 47 10.63 -7.73 -13.42
CA SER A 47 9.31 -7.40 -13.96
C SER A 47 8.52 -6.47 -13.03
N MET A 48 8.77 -6.46 -11.70
CA MET A 48 8.18 -5.50 -10.77
C MET A 48 8.60 -4.05 -11.09
N PHE A 49 9.75 -3.84 -11.72
CA PHE A 49 10.27 -2.54 -12.12
C PHE A 49 10.07 -2.22 -13.61
N ARG A 50 9.57 -3.16 -14.41
CA ARG A 50 9.19 -2.95 -15.82
C ARG A 50 7.71 -2.64 -15.98
N ILE A 51 7.20 -1.78 -15.12
CA ILE A 51 5.79 -1.40 -15.13
C ILE A 51 5.60 -0.22 -16.07
N LYS A 52 4.64 -0.32 -16.98
CA LYS A 52 4.20 0.80 -17.82
C LYS A 52 3.00 1.47 -17.16
N THR A 53 3.20 2.69 -16.73
CA THR A 53 2.16 3.49 -16.09
C THR A 53 1.19 4.10 -17.13
N HIS A 54 -0.05 4.36 -16.72
CA HIS A 54 -1.05 4.99 -17.56
C HIS A 54 -1.36 6.39 -17.02
N ALA A 55 -0.72 7.39 -17.60
CA ALA A 55 -0.97 8.80 -17.27
C ALA A 55 -2.30 9.29 -17.83
N ASN A 56 -2.92 10.27 -17.17
CA ASN A 56 -4.16 10.93 -17.55
C ASN A 56 -5.38 9.98 -17.73
N ALA A 57 -5.35 8.81 -17.10
CA ALA A 57 -6.50 7.92 -17.08
C ALA A 57 -7.58 8.48 -16.16
N ASP A 58 -8.83 8.45 -16.63
CA ASP A 58 -9.99 8.86 -15.84
C ASP A 58 -10.32 7.78 -14.80
N VAL A 59 -10.38 8.17 -13.53
CA VAL A 59 -10.64 7.29 -12.40
C VAL A 59 -11.84 7.81 -11.63
N TYR A 60 -12.70 6.90 -11.22
CA TYR A 60 -13.96 7.21 -10.54
C TYR A 60 -14.05 6.44 -9.22
N LEU A 61 -14.31 7.16 -8.14
CA LEU A 61 -14.62 6.60 -6.82
C LEU A 61 -16.13 6.68 -6.57
N GLU A 62 -16.72 5.57 -6.17
CA GLU A 62 -18.10 5.55 -5.67
C GLU A 62 -18.08 5.72 -4.15
N TYR A 63 -18.69 6.83 -3.67
CA TYR A 63 -18.75 7.15 -2.25
C TYR A 63 -20.13 7.69 -1.87
N GLY A 64 -20.88 6.91 -1.10
CA GLY A 64 -22.29 7.15 -0.84
C GLY A 64 -23.09 7.15 -2.15
N THR A 65 -23.82 8.22 -2.41
CA THR A 65 -24.57 8.43 -3.66
C THR A 65 -23.79 9.18 -4.74
N LYS A 66 -22.54 9.55 -4.45
CA LYS A 66 -21.71 10.38 -5.33
C LYS A 66 -20.71 9.52 -6.10
N LYS A 67 -20.50 9.88 -7.37
CA LYS A 67 -19.40 9.40 -8.19
C LYS A 67 -18.38 10.52 -8.35
N ILE A 68 -17.22 10.34 -7.76
CA ILE A 68 -16.17 11.36 -7.71
C ILE A 68 -15.11 11.01 -8.74
N HIS A 69 -14.61 12.00 -9.46
CA HIS A 69 -13.69 11.82 -10.58
C HIS A 69 -12.32 12.44 -10.29
N THR A 70 -11.28 11.79 -10.75
CA THR A 70 -9.91 12.32 -10.82
C THR A 70 -9.17 11.76 -12.03
N LYS A 71 -7.97 12.26 -12.31
CA LYS A 71 -7.08 11.74 -13.34
C LYS A 71 -5.77 11.25 -12.73
N THR A 72 -5.20 10.21 -13.32
CA THR A 72 -3.88 9.73 -12.90
C THR A 72 -2.78 10.72 -13.28
N LEU A 73 -1.77 10.82 -12.42
CA LEU A 73 -0.53 11.56 -12.66
C LEU A 73 0.35 10.88 -13.74
N LYS A 74 1.51 11.46 -14.05
CA LYS A 74 2.45 10.93 -15.07
C LYS A 74 2.92 9.51 -14.77
N ASP A 75 3.06 9.17 -13.52
CA ASP A 75 3.45 7.85 -13.03
C ASP A 75 2.26 6.88 -12.86
N GLY A 76 1.07 7.28 -13.28
CA GLY A 76 -0.16 6.49 -13.15
C GLY A 76 -0.78 6.54 -11.77
N TYR A 77 -0.21 7.28 -10.81
CA TYR A 77 -0.76 7.45 -9.46
C TYR A 77 -2.02 8.30 -9.47
N PHE A 78 -2.96 7.98 -8.59
CA PHE A 78 -4.11 8.84 -8.29
C PHE A 78 -4.39 8.84 -6.79
N LYS A 79 -4.97 9.93 -6.33
CA LYS A 79 -5.43 10.11 -4.96
C LYS A 79 -6.77 10.82 -4.97
N PHE A 80 -7.70 10.33 -4.18
CA PHE A 80 -8.92 11.04 -3.80
C PHE A 80 -8.77 11.52 -2.37
N CYS A 81 -9.16 12.78 -2.13
CA CYS A 81 -9.36 13.37 -0.82
C CYS A 81 -10.81 13.84 -0.81
N VAL A 82 -11.66 13.16 -0.06
CA VAL A 82 -13.10 13.37 -0.11
C VAL A 82 -13.61 13.71 1.29
N PRO A 83 -14.30 14.83 1.49
CA PRO A 83 -14.92 15.14 2.77
C PRO A 83 -15.80 13.99 3.24
N LEU A 84 -15.70 13.64 4.51
CA LEU A 84 -16.52 12.60 5.10
C LEU A 84 -17.99 13.00 5.07
N LEU A 85 -18.87 12.03 4.85
CA LEU A 85 -20.31 12.22 4.95
C LEU A 85 -20.69 12.29 6.44
N GLU A 86 -21.43 13.32 6.83
CA GLU A 86 -21.81 13.60 8.23
C GLU A 86 -22.60 12.46 8.89
N HIS A 87 -23.35 11.69 8.10
CA HIS A 87 -24.18 10.58 8.58
C HIS A 87 -23.53 9.21 8.43
N GLU A 88 -22.29 9.12 8.00
CA GLU A 88 -21.58 7.85 7.93
C GLU A 88 -20.96 7.52 9.29
N VAL A 89 -21.63 6.65 10.05
CA VAL A 89 -21.24 6.28 11.43
C VAL A 89 -20.45 4.96 11.50
N ARG A 90 -20.00 4.45 10.35
CA ARG A 90 -19.23 3.20 10.33
C ARG A 90 -17.76 3.45 10.65
N TYR A 91 -17.21 2.62 11.52
CA TYR A 91 -15.79 2.61 11.91
C TYR A 91 -15.13 1.28 11.57
N GLY A 92 -13.82 1.22 11.68
CA GLY A 92 -13.04 0.05 11.32
C GLY A 92 -12.73 -0.01 9.82
N TRP A 93 -12.53 -1.22 9.30
CA TRP A 93 -12.27 -1.45 7.88
C TRP A 93 -13.56 -1.45 7.08
N ILE A 94 -13.65 -0.55 6.10
CA ILE A 94 -14.82 -0.32 5.25
C ILE A 94 -14.40 -0.50 3.80
N ASP A 95 -15.14 -1.30 3.05
CA ASP A 95 -14.86 -1.56 1.63
C ASP A 95 -15.31 -0.38 0.76
N TYR A 96 -14.58 -0.13 -0.31
CA TYR A 96 -14.88 0.87 -1.32
C TYR A 96 -14.56 0.36 -2.72
N GLN A 97 -15.16 1.00 -3.73
CA GLN A 97 -14.98 0.65 -5.13
C GLN A 97 -14.44 1.82 -5.93
N VAL A 98 -13.49 1.52 -6.80
CA VAL A 98 -12.97 2.46 -7.80
C VAL A 98 -13.09 1.84 -9.18
N SER A 99 -13.42 2.67 -10.14
CA SER A 99 -13.57 2.23 -11.53
C SER A 99 -12.77 3.10 -12.51
N ILE A 100 -12.41 2.49 -13.63
CA ILE A 100 -11.89 3.17 -14.82
C ILE A 100 -12.69 2.74 -16.04
N ILE A 101 -12.76 3.60 -17.06
CA ILE A 101 -13.41 3.29 -18.33
C ILE A 101 -12.32 3.02 -19.38
N HIS A 102 -12.41 1.89 -20.07
CA HIS A 102 -11.50 1.52 -21.14
C HIS A 102 -12.25 0.81 -22.27
N GLU A 103 -12.17 1.34 -23.51
CA GLU A 103 -12.87 0.78 -24.68
C GLU A 103 -14.36 0.52 -24.40
N ASN A 104 -15.05 1.50 -23.83
CA ASN A 104 -16.48 1.45 -23.43
C ASN A 104 -16.82 0.35 -22.40
N LYS A 105 -15.84 -0.18 -21.70
CA LYS A 105 -16.03 -1.15 -20.62
C LYS A 105 -15.57 -0.56 -19.30
N THR A 106 -16.37 -0.75 -18.28
CA THR A 106 -16.02 -0.37 -16.91
C THR A 106 -15.19 -1.50 -16.28
N ILE A 107 -14.05 -1.14 -15.71
CA ILE A 107 -13.20 -2.02 -14.92
C ILE A 107 -13.33 -1.53 -13.48
N VAL A 108 -13.88 -2.37 -12.60
CA VAL A 108 -14.07 -2.08 -11.18
C VAL A 108 -13.06 -2.86 -10.36
N THR A 109 -12.54 -2.25 -9.33
CA THR A 109 -11.66 -2.87 -8.32
C THR A 109 -12.11 -2.43 -6.94
N GLU A 110 -12.05 -3.35 -5.98
CA GLU A 110 -12.43 -3.14 -4.59
C GLU A 110 -11.19 -3.16 -3.69
N GLU A 111 -11.22 -2.36 -2.65
CA GLU A 111 -10.26 -2.36 -1.54
C GLU A 111 -10.95 -1.78 -0.30
N SER A 112 -10.25 -1.75 0.83
CA SER A 112 -10.78 -1.22 2.08
C SER A 112 -9.99 -0.01 2.58
N TYR A 113 -10.66 0.88 3.32
CA TYR A 113 -10.04 1.92 4.10
C TYR A 113 -10.32 1.72 5.58
N ILE A 114 -9.42 2.19 6.44
CA ILE A 114 -9.63 2.23 7.89
C ILE A 114 -10.21 3.58 8.30
N ARG A 115 -11.31 3.57 9.05
CA ARG A 115 -11.84 4.74 9.75
C ARG A 115 -11.73 4.50 11.24
N PRO A 116 -10.77 5.14 11.94
CA PRO A 116 -10.64 5.01 13.38
C PRO A 116 -11.87 5.55 14.09
N GLN A 117 -12.25 4.92 15.18
CA GLN A 117 -13.24 5.49 16.08
C GLN A 117 -12.60 6.64 16.86
N LYS A 118 -13.36 7.68 17.16
CA LYS A 118 -12.88 8.81 17.95
C LYS A 118 -12.39 8.32 19.32
N GLY A 119 -11.18 8.71 19.67
CA GLY A 119 -10.51 8.28 20.91
C GLY A 119 -9.65 7.02 20.77
N ASN A 120 -9.70 6.30 19.65
CA ASN A 120 -8.78 5.21 19.39
C ASN A 120 -7.38 5.72 19.04
N LEU A 121 -6.37 4.87 19.27
CA LEU A 121 -4.99 5.19 18.94
C LEU A 121 -4.73 5.03 17.44
N GLY A 122 -3.97 5.95 16.86
CA GLY A 122 -3.31 5.78 15.57
C GLY A 122 -1.85 5.35 15.78
N ILE A 123 -1.46 4.17 15.33
CA ILE A 123 -0.10 3.66 15.47
C ILE A 123 0.64 3.85 14.14
N ILE A 124 1.73 4.61 14.17
CA ILE A 124 2.61 4.83 13.01
C ILE A 124 3.93 4.12 13.25
N SER A 125 4.31 3.24 12.33
CA SER A 125 5.57 2.51 12.39
C SER A 125 6.34 2.60 11.09
N ASP A 126 7.66 2.63 11.20
CA ASP A 126 8.55 2.39 10.05
C ASP A 126 8.60 0.89 9.74
N ILE A 127 8.87 0.56 8.49
CA ILE A 127 9.09 -0.82 8.03
C ILE A 127 10.58 -1.16 8.07
N ASP A 128 11.41 -0.23 7.62
CA ASP A 128 12.85 -0.42 7.47
C ASP A 128 13.53 -0.40 8.84
N ASP A 129 14.34 -1.43 9.13
CA ASP A 129 15.09 -1.63 10.38
C ASP A 129 14.23 -1.73 11.67
N THR A 130 12.90 -1.72 11.56
CA THR A 130 12.00 -1.88 12.71
C THR A 130 11.53 -3.34 12.86
N PHE A 131 11.22 -4.02 11.77
CA PHE A 131 10.89 -5.45 11.79
C PHE A 131 11.56 -6.27 10.67
N LEU A 132 12.18 -5.61 9.70
CA LEU A 132 13.00 -6.21 8.66
C LEU A 132 14.49 -5.92 8.97
N VAL A 133 15.23 -6.93 9.39
CA VAL A 133 16.70 -6.82 9.54
C VAL A 133 17.32 -6.57 8.17
N SER A 134 17.73 -5.35 7.90
CA SER A 134 18.41 -4.97 6.66
C SER A 134 19.91 -4.88 6.85
N TYR A 135 20.63 -5.88 6.39
CA TYR A 135 22.11 -5.93 6.46
C TYR A 135 22.82 -5.15 5.36
N SER A 136 22.17 -4.28 4.62
CA SER A 136 22.79 -3.75 3.41
C SER A 136 22.45 -2.30 3.14
N LEU A 137 23.47 -1.47 3.04
CA LEU A 137 23.41 -0.11 2.47
C LEU A 137 23.07 -0.10 0.97
N ASN A 138 23.03 -1.27 0.31
CA ASN A 138 22.71 -1.40 -1.10
C ASN A 138 21.23 -1.79 -1.28
N PRO A 139 20.38 -0.87 -1.80
CA PRO A 139 18.94 -1.10 -1.92
C PRO A 139 18.59 -2.32 -2.79
N ILE A 140 19.45 -2.72 -3.73
CA ILE A 140 19.23 -3.89 -4.57
C ILE A 140 19.52 -5.17 -3.83
N LYS A 141 20.63 -5.20 -3.07
CA LYS A 141 20.98 -6.35 -2.25
C LYS A 141 19.91 -6.53 -1.17
N LYS A 142 19.39 -5.41 -0.65
CA LYS A 142 18.24 -5.36 0.27
C LYS A 142 17.00 -5.97 -0.40
N LEU A 143 16.66 -5.54 -1.61
CA LEU A 143 15.53 -6.05 -2.38
C LEU A 143 15.75 -7.51 -2.81
N TYR A 144 16.95 -7.86 -3.27
CA TYR A 144 17.32 -9.24 -3.63
C TYR A 144 17.21 -10.17 -2.42
N ILE A 145 17.75 -9.77 -1.29
CA ILE A 145 17.64 -10.51 -0.03
C ILE A 145 16.17 -10.57 0.41
N LEU A 146 15.40 -9.51 0.26
CA LEU A 146 13.95 -9.44 0.55
C LEU A 146 13.15 -10.44 -0.28
N LEU A 147 13.51 -10.65 -1.53
CA LEU A 147 12.73 -11.46 -2.47
C LEU A 147 13.22 -12.90 -2.61
N PHE A 148 14.49 -13.17 -2.36
CA PHE A 148 15.13 -14.48 -2.66
C PHE A 148 15.52 -15.29 -1.43
N LYS A 149 15.76 -14.67 -0.28
CA LYS A 149 15.91 -15.44 0.97
C LYS A 149 14.52 -15.61 1.57
N ASN A 150 13.95 -16.79 1.37
CA ASN A 150 12.72 -17.32 1.94
C ASN A 150 11.94 -16.35 2.85
N VAL A 151 10.78 -15.89 2.39
CA VAL A 151 9.82 -15.14 3.21
C VAL A 151 9.54 -15.88 4.53
N ASP A 152 9.53 -17.23 4.47
CA ASP A 152 9.31 -18.12 5.61
C ASP A 152 10.50 -18.21 6.56
N SER A 153 11.72 -17.85 6.13
CA SER A 153 12.96 -17.97 6.96
C SER A 153 13.39 -16.66 7.60
N ARG A 154 12.72 -15.55 7.32
CA ARG A 154 13.03 -14.27 7.94
C ARG A 154 12.30 -14.12 9.24
N LYS A 155 13.09 -14.11 10.27
CA LYS A 155 12.60 -13.77 11.60
C LYS A 155 12.29 -12.27 11.63
N VAL A 156 11.05 -11.94 11.86
CA VAL A 156 10.66 -10.67 12.48
C VAL A 156 11.46 -10.60 13.79
N PHE A 157 11.89 -9.42 14.19
CA PHE A 157 12.53 -9.29 15.50
C PHE A 157 11.67 -9.99 16.55
N LYS A 158 12.34 -10.77 17.42
CA LYS A 158 11.66 -11.46 18.52
C LYS A 158 10.82 -10.40 19.28
N ASP A 159 9.58 -10.74 19.55
CA ASP A 159 8.64 -9.92 20.30
C ASP A 159 7.98 -8.73 19.55
N VAL A 160 8.36 -8.38 18.33
CA VAL A 160 7.69 -7.31 17.56
C VAL A 160 6.24 -7.65 17.24
N VAL A 161 5.95 -8.89 16.82
CA VAL A 161 4.59 -9.30 16.47
C VAL A 161 3.65 -9.24 17.67
N PRO A 162 3.96 -9.86 18.83
CA PRO A 162 3.15 -9.72 20.03
C PRO A 162 2.97 -8.27 20.46
N HIS A 163 4.03 -7.47 20.38
CA HIS A 163 3.98 -6.06 20.74
C HIS A 163 3.01 -5.28 19.83
N TYR A 164 3.07 -5.49 18.52
CA TYR A 164 2.18 -4.81 17.57
C TYR A 164 0.73 -5.29 17.71
N GLN A 165 0.52 -6.56 17.98
CA GLN A 165 -0.81 -7.10 18.27
C GLN A 165 -1.39 -6.49 19.58
N ALA A 166 -0.55 -6.34 20.59
CA ALA A 166 -0.95 -5.67 21.84
C ALA A 166 -1.30 -4.19 21.59
N LEU A 167 -0.50 -3.46 20.81
CA LEU A 167 -0.81 -2.07 20.43
C LEU A 167 -2.09 -1.98 19.59
N SER A 168 -2.30 -2.92 18.67
CA SER A 168 -3.53 -3.00 17.87
C SER A 168 -4.77 -3.18 18.74
N ALA A 169 -4.64 -3.82 19.89
CA ALA A 169 -5.72 -4.07 20.84
C ALA A 169 -5.77 -3.08 22.02
N ALA A 170 -4.80 -2.20 22.19
CA ALA A 170 -4.67 -1.35 23.37
C ALA A 170 -5.79 -0.30 23.48
N GLY A 171 -6.24 -0.04 24.72
CA GLY A 171 -7.18 1.04 25.03
C GLY A 171 -8.60 0.85 24.48
N ARG A 172 -8.97 -0.36 24.07
CA ARG A 172 -10.29 -0.64 23.48
C ARG A 172 -11.21 -1.35 24.46
N ASN A 173 -12.48 -0.96 24.41
CA ASN A 173 -13.53 -1.55 25.24
C ASN A 173 -14.35 -2.62 24.50
N THR A 174 -14.19 -2.74 23.16
CA THR A 174 -15.01 -3.60 22.31
C THR A 174 -14.15 -4.56 21.48
N ILE A 175 -14.53 -5.82 21.44
CA ILE A 175 -13.89 -6.83 20.58
C ILE A 175 -14.24 -6.52 19.12
N GLY A 176 -13.23 -6.45 18.26
CA GLY A 176 -13.39 -6.22 16.82
C GLY A 176 -13.03 -4.83 16.31
N GLU A 177 -12.83 -3.86 17.21
CA GLU A 177 -12.35 -2.53 16.85
C GLU A 177 -10.81 -2.50 16.98
N GLU A 178 -10.10 -2.56 15.88
CA GLU A 178 -8.65 -2.48 15.90
C GLU A 178 -8.18 -1.02 15.80
N ASN A 179 -7.17 -0.65 16.60
CA ASN A 179 -6.47 0.62 16.41
C ASN A 179 -5.89 0.70 15.00
N ALA A 180 -5.96 1.89 14.39
CA ALA A 180 -5.44 2.09 13.04
C ALA A 180 -3.91 1.97 13.03
N PHE A 181 -3.39 1.11 12.16
CA PHE A 181 -1.96 0.97 11.90
C PHE A 181 -1.58 1.57 10.57
N PHE A 182 -0.46 2.32 10.57
CA PHE A 182 0.16 2.91 9.40
C PHE A 182 1.61 2.49 9.32
N TYR A 183 2.00 1.84 8.23
CA TYR A 183 3.40 1.54 7.93
C TYR A 183 3.92 2.56 6.93
N VAL A 184 4.80 3.44 7.39
CA VAL A 184 5.44 4.49 6.58
C VAL A 184 6.84 4.05 6.21
N SER A 185 7.14 3.90 4.92
CA SER A 185 8.42 3.38 4.46
C SER A 185 9.01 4.22 3.33
N SER A 186 10.34 4.20 3.22
CA SER A 186 11.07 4.72 2.06
C SER A 186 11.06 3.76 0.86
N SER A 187 10.45 2.59 1.00
CA SER A 187 10.24 1.64 -0.09
C SER A 187 9.22 2.17 -1.10
N GLU A 188 9.40 1.82 -2.37
CA GLU A 188 8.54 2.26 -3.46
C GLU A 188 7.22 1.45 -3.53
N TRP A 189 6.18 2.03 -4.13
CA TRP A 189 4.88 1.38 -4.37
C TRP A 189 4.99 0.05 -5.15
N ASN A 190 6.09 -0.17 -5.87
CA ASN A 190 6.38 -1.46 -6.50
C ASN A 190 6.35 -2.63 -5.49
N LEU A 191 6.74 -2.37 -4.25
CA LEU A 191 6.85 -3.36 -3.18
C LEU A 191 5.57 -3.54 -2.37
N TYR A 192 4.50 -2.81 -2.67
CA TYR A 192 3.25 -2.84 -1.89
C TYR A 192 2.75 -4.26 -1.63
N ARG A 193 2.56 -5.06 -2.68
CA ARG A 193 2.06 -6.44 -2.56
C ARG A 193 3.00 -7.36 -1.77
N PHE A 194 4.30 -7.11 -1.89
CA PHE A 194 5.28 -7.85 -1.11
C PHE A 194 5.15 -7.55 0.37
N ILE A 195 5.11 -6.27 0.75
CA ILE A 195 4.98 -5.82 2.14
C ILE A 195 3.64 -6.29 2.72
N GLU A 196 2.55 -6.13 1.99
CA GLU A 196 1.22 -6.58 2.38
C GLU A 196 1.19 -8.09 2.69
N ARG A 197 1.78 -8.90 1.81
CA ARG A 197 1.87 -10.34 2.01
C ARG A 197 2.79 -10.72 3.17
N PHE A 198 3.92 -10.03 3.29
CA PHE A 198 4.85 -10.24 4.39
C PHE A 198 4.18 -9.98 5.75
N THR A 199 3.50 -8.84 5.90
CA THR A 199 2.80 -8.50 7.14
C THR A 199 1.70 -9.52 7.46
N ALA A 200 0.97 -10.01 6.46
CA ALA A 200 -0.06 -11.04 6.64
C ALA A 200 0.52 -12.39 7.09
N ILE A 201 1.61 -12.88 6.45
CA ILE A 201 2.26 -14.14 6.82
C ILE A 201 2.78 -14.10 8.25
N HIS A 202 3.36 -12.97 8.65
CA HIS A 202 3.91 -12.80 10.00
C HIS A 202 2.88 -12.35 11.04
N LYS A 203 1.58 -12.31 10.68
CA LYS A 203 0.48 -11.93 11.58
C LYS A 203 0.65 -10.54 12.20
N LEU A 204 1.29 -9.63 11.48
CA LEU A 204 1.33 -8.21 11.85
C LEU A 204 -0.06 -7.59 11.63
N PRO A 205 -0.44 -6.55 12.38
CA PRO A 205 -1.73 -5.88 12.21
C PRO A 205 -1.99 -5.45 10.75
N LYS A 206 -3.25 -5.56 10.30
CA LYS A 206 -3.68 -5.00 9.03
C LYS A 206 -3.45 -3.49 9.06
N ALA A 207 -2.73 -2.94 8.09
CA ALA A 207 -2.31 -1.55 8.12
C ALA A 207 -2.46 -0.87 6.77
N VAL A 208 -2.52 0.47 6.80
CA VAL A 208 -2.33 1.32 5.62
C VAL A 208 -0.83 1.43 5.35
N LEU A 209 -0.43 1.19 4.10
CA LEU A 209 0.97 1.33 3.68
C LEU A 209 1.15 2.66 2.96
N LEU A 210 2.05 3.50 3.45
CA LEU A 210 2.40 4.79 2.85
C LEU A 210 3.83 4.72 2.31
N LEU A 211 3.93 4.38 1.01
CA LEU A 211 5.19 4.09 0.34
C LEU A 211 5.64 5.27 -0.54
N LYS A 212 6.89 5.24 -0.98
CA LYS A 212 7.47 6.23 -1.89
C LYS A 212 7.00 6.00 -3.32
N ASP A 213 7.18 7.01 -4.18
CA ASP A 213 6.76 6.99 -5.57
C ASP A 213 7.24 5.75 -6.33
N ILE A 214 6.44 5.32 -7.30
CA ILE A 214 6.75 4.15 -8.10
C ILE A 214 7.96 4.39 -8.98
N LYS A 215 8.79 3.37 -9.16
CA LYS A 215 9.92 3.39 -10.10
C LYS A 215 9.55 2.61 -11.36
N THR A 216 9.78 3.23 -12.50
CA THR A 216 9.43 2.66 -13.80
C THR A 216 10.62 2.03 -14.51
N SER A 217 11.84 2.26 -14.00
CA SER A 217 13.06 1.65 -14.52
C SER A 217 13.98 1.17 -13.41
N LEU A 218 14.83 0.19 -13.72
CA LEU A 218 15.87 -0.29 -12.80
C LEU A 218 16.94 0.78 -12.53
N THR A 219 17.26 1.63 -13.52
CA THR A 219 18.22 2.73 -13.36
C THR A 219 17.74 3.75 -12.35
N ASP A 220 16.44 4.08 -12.33
CA ASP A 220 15.86 5.01 -11.36
C ASP A 220 15.88 4.44 -9.93
N PHE A 221 15.78 3.12 -9.81
CA PHE A 221 15.89 2.45 -8.52
C PHE A 221 17.30 2.58 -7.92
N PHE A 222 18.34 2.51 -8.76
CA PHE A 222 19.74 2.62 -8.31
C PHE A 222 20.16 4.03 -7.94
N SER A 223 19.59 5.06 -8.56
CA SER A 223 20.00 6.45 -8.39
C SER A 223 19.54 7.10 -7.07
N THR A 224 18.61 6.50 -6.34
CA THR A 224 17.94 7.10 -5.18
C THR A 224 18.53 6.75 -3.81
N GLY A 225 19.81 6.48 -3.73
CA GLY A 225 20.49 6.10 -2.47
C GLY A 225 20.54 7.18 -1.36
N ARG A 226 20.01 8.38 -1.59
CA ARG A 226 19.91 9.45 -0.58
C ARG A 226 18.49 10.02 -0.56
N GLY A 227 17.55 9.29 0.05
CA GLY A 227 16.21 9.80 0.26
C GLY A 227 16.18 10.76 1.45
N SER A 228 15.64 11.96 1.27
CA SER A 228 15.39 12.89 2.37
C SER A 228 14.30 12.30 3.29
N HIS A 229 14.48 12.45 4.60
CA HIS A 229 13.48 12.05 5.60
C HIS A 229 12.17 12.87 5.49
N ASN A 230 12.18 13.96 4.74
CA ASN A 230 11.05 14.89 4.60
C ASN A 230 9.78 14.22 4.07
N HIS A 231 9.87 13.27 3.13
CA HIS A 231 8.70 12.61 2.58
C HIS A 231 7.92 11.74 3.59
N LYS A 232 8.60 11.19 4.62
CA LYS A 232 7.93 10.46 5.70
C LYS A 232 7.14 11.43 6.58
N PHE A 233 7.76 12.56 6.90
CA PHE A 233 7.14 13.61 7.71
C PHE A 233 5.88 14.17 7.04
N ASP A 234 5.94 14.45 5.73
CA ASP A 234 4.78 14.93 5.00
C ASP A 234 3.62 13.94 5.02
N LYS A 235 3.91 12.62 4.89
CA LYS A 235 2.88 11.58 4.97
C LYS A 235 2.26 11.47 6.36
N ILE A 236 3.08 11.58 7.41
CA ILE A 236 2.61 11.51 8.80
C ILE A 236 1.69 12.68 9.15
N LYS A 237 1.96 13.86 8.60
CA LYS A 237 1.11 15.05 8.81
C LYS A 237 -0.31 14.92 8.24
N HIS A 238 -0.50 14.02 7.27
CA HIS A 238 -1.78 13.80 6.61
C HIS A 238 -2.58 12.63 7.20
N ILE A 239 -2.03 11.90 8.15
CA ILE A 239 -2.74 10.88 8.93
C ILE A 239 -3.58 11.55 10.02
#